data_0249700127a9b1a57a61280a95f496c2
#
_entry.id   0249700127a9b1a57a61280a95f496c2
#
_cell.length_a   1.000
_cell.length_b   1.000
_cell.length_c   1.000
_cell.angle_alpha   90.00
_cell.angle_beta   90.00
_cell.angle_gamma   90.00
#
_symmetry.space_group_name_H-M   'P 1'
#
loop_
_entity.id
_entity.type
_entity.pdbx_description
1 polymer ?
#
loop_
_entity_poly.entity_id
_entity_poly.type
_entity_poly.pdbx_seq_one_letter_code
_entity_poly.pdbx_strand_id
1 'polypeptide(L)'
;MRYLSSWQVKTIVRIAALAASLAMGGCSQFLPDYLKPLSPQASTVLSHKDMAWDSPILIRIFKSEAEMEIWKQKDDGRFHLFKTYPICRFSGRLGPKRREGDRQAPEGFYTVAEDQMNPWSRRHLSFNIGYPNTFDRAHGRTGSLIMVHGGCSSIGCYAMTDEAVQDIYALSRDAFDGGQEAFQIQAYPFRMTDENMAKHRKNRWFDFWANLKEGYDYFETTHLEPKVDVCGKRYLINAAFKDEDAEVDPRKDCPAYRRLPVIPYTKSLQVAAPIGPPPTPLGEAFGLAFGKKEPTYHMFSLGPAVTRNN
;
A
#
# COMPACT_ATOMS: atom_id res chain seq x y z
N MET A 1 29.59 -55.88 -8.00
CA MET A 1 28.89 -54.59 -7.69
C MET A 1 28.88 -54.41 -6.18
N ARG A 2 29.53 -53.38 -5.66
CA ARG A 2 29.54 -53.12 -4.22
C ARG A 2 28.33 -52.25 -3.86
N TYR A 3 27.39 -52.79 -3.11
CA TYR A 3 26.23 -52.01 -2.60
C TYR A 3 26.69 -51.06 -1.51
N LEU A 4 26.35 -49.77 -1.64
CA LEU A 4 26.58 -48.80 -0.61
C LEU A 4 25.73 -49.13 0.63
N SER A 5 26.31 -49.06 1.82
CA SER A 5 25.56 -49.28 3.05
C SER A 5 24.51 -48.21 3.27
N SER A 6 23.42 -48.54 4.00
CA SER A 6 22.32 -47.60 4.28
C SER A 6 22.79 -46.31 5.00
N TRP A 7 23.88 -46.41 5.73
CA TRP A 7 24.51 -45.26 6.40
C TRP A 7 25.21 -44.34 5.40
N GLN A 8 25.91 -44.89 4.40
CA GLN A 8 26.56 -44.09 3.34
C GLN A 8 25.53 -43.35 2.46
N VAL A 9 24.42 -43.98 2.15
CA VAL A 9 23.32 -43.35 1.39
C VAL A 9 22.71 -42.18 2.19
N LYS A 10 22.44 -42.35 3.49
CA LYS A 10 21.91 -41.29 4.33
C LYS A 10 22.87 -40.09 4.47
N THR A 11 24.18 -40.34 4.53
CA THR A 11 25.21 -39.31 4.59
C THR A 11 25.31 -38.52 3.29
N ILE A 12 25.26 -39.19 2.13
CA ILE A 12 25.28 -38.57 0.79
C ILE A 12 24.04 -37.71 0.60
N VAL A 13 22.86 -38.18 0.99
CA VAL A 13 21.61 -37.42 0.87
C VAL A 13 21.64 -36.15 1.75
N ARG A 14 22.19 -36.24 2.96
CA ARG A 14 22.34 -35.08 3.86
C ARG A 14 23.33 -34.05 3.31
N ILE A 15 24.45 -34.47 2.75
CA ILE A 15 25.45 -33.59 2.15
C ILE A 15 24.88 -32.94 0.89
N ALA A 16 24.14 -33.67 0.04
CA ALA A 16 23.47 -33.14 -1.13
C ALA A 16 22.37 -32.11 -0.77
N ALA A 17 21.60 -32.38 0.29
CA ALA A 17 20.59 -31.42 0.79
C ALA A 17 21.22 -30.14 1.35
N LEU A 18 22.37 -30.27 2.06
CA LEU A 18 23.11 -29.11 2.57
C LEU A 18 23.74 -28.29 1.43
N ALA A 19 24.27 -28.94 0.41
CA ALA A 19 24.83 -28.27 -0.76
C ALA A 19 23.77 -27.56 -1.59
N ALA A 20 22.58 -28.17 -1.73
CA ALA A 20 21.43 -27.53 -2.41
C ALA A 20 20.92 -26.29 -1.68
N SER A 21 20.88 -26.31 -0.34
CA SER A 21 20.47 -25.14 0.46
C SER A 21 21.50 -24.00 0.43
N LEU A 22 22.79 -24.30 0.32
CA LEU A 22 23.85 -23.30 0.15
C LEU A 22 23.86 -22.69 -1.27
N ALA A 23 23.49 -23.45 -2.30
CA ALA A 23 23.40 -22.95 -3.68
C ALA A 23 22.24 -21.99 -3.89
N MET A 24 21.12 -22.15 -3.19
CA MET A 24 19.96 -21.25 -3.31
C MET A 24 20.16 -19.90 -2.61
N GLY A 25 21.02 -19.81 -1.58
CA GLY A 25 21.31 -18.54 -0.89
C GLY A 25 22.28 -17.61 -1.64
N GLY A 26 23.05 -18.13 -2.59
CA GLY A 26 24.10 -17.38 -3.29
C GLY A 26 23.64 -16.64 -4.55
N CYS A 27 22.51 -16.99 -5.15
CA CYS A 27 22.08 -16.42 -6.45
C CYS A 27 21.55 -14.98 -6.33
N SER A 28 21.04 -14.55 -5.18
CA SER A 28 20.47 -13.19 -5.03
C SER A 28 21.51 -12.07 -5.05
N GLN A 29 22.77 -12.35 -4.74
CA GLN A 29 23.85 -11.36 -4.75
C GLN A 29 24.31 -10.95 -6.15
N PHE A 30 24.00 -11.73 -7.17
CA PHE A 30 24.35 -11.47 -8.56
C PHE A 30 23.24 -10.80 -9.37
N LEU A 31 22.05 -10.62 -8.76
CA LEU A 31 20.95 -9.96 -9.45
C LEU A 31 21.18 -8.44 -9.49
N PRO A 32 20.86 -7.77 -10.61
CA PRO A 32 20.76 -6.32 -10.65
C PRO A 32 19.81 -5.81 -9.55
N ASP A 33 20.08 -4.64 -8.99
CA ASP A 33 19.31 -4.11 -7.86
C ASP A 33 17.80 -4.09 -8.10
N TYR A 34 17.37 -3.72 -9.30
CA TYR A 34 15.94 -3.67 -9.65
C TYR A 34 15.23 -5.04 -9.73
N LEU A 35 15.99 -6.14 -9.80
CA LEU A 35 15.48 -7.52 -9.77
C LEU A 35 15.63 -8.20 -8.41
N LYS A 36 16.31 -7.56 -7.47
CA LYS A 36 16.45 -8.14 -6.14
C LYS A 36 15.09 -8.33 -5.47
N PRO A 37 14.87 -9.45 -4.77
CA PRO A 37 13.65 -9.65 -4.00
C PRO A 37 13.59 -8.69 -2.82
N LEU A 38 12.42 -8.62 -2.21
CA LEU A 38 12.21 -7.90 -0.96
C LEU A 38 13.19 -8.39 0.11
N SER A 39 13.69 -7.48 0.95
CA SER A 39 14.63 -7.84 2.01
C SER A 39 14.04 -8.90 2.96
N PRO A 40 14.85 -9.75 3.60
CA PRO A 40 14.37 -10.75 4.56
C PRO A 40 13.53 -10.13 5.69
N GLN A 41 13.91 -8.96 6.17
CA GLN A 41 13.17 -8.22 7.20
C GLN A 41 11.80 -7.79 6.72
N ALA A 42 11.71 -7.22 5.51
CA ALA A 42 10.46 -6.79 4.92
C ALA A 42 9.57 -8.00 4.53
N SER A 43 10.17 -9.09 4.03
CA SER A 43 9.46 -10.34 3.76
C SER A 43 8.86 -10.96 5.04
N THR A 44 9.58 -10.87 6.16
CA THR A 44 9.07 -11.30 7.48
C THR A 44 7.86 -10.45 7.88
N VAL A 45 7.91 -9.12 7.73
CA VAL A 45 6.77 -8.24 8.03
C VAL A 45 5.57 -8.58 7.16
N LEU A 46 5.78 -8.87 5.87
CA LEU A 46 4.74 -9.25 4.92
C LEU A 46 4.02 -10.53 5.37
N SER A 47 4.79 -11.57 5.73
CA SER A 47 4.25 -12.83 6.24
C SER A 47 3.52 -12.66 7.57
N HIS A 48 4.09 -11.92 8.53
CA HIS A 48 3.46 -11.69 9.83
C HIS A 48 2.14 -10.91 9.74
N LYS A 49 1.99 -10.08 8.72
CA LYS A 49 0.78 -9.28 8.50
C LYS A 49 -0.20 -9.97 7.56
N ASP A 50 0.12 -11.17 7.09
CA ASP A 50 -0.72 -11.92 6.15
C ASP A 50 -1.08 -11.06 4.94
N MET A 51 -0.05 -10.54 4.24
CA MET A 51 -0.17 -9.70 3.06
C MET A 51 0.42 -10.42 1.85
N ALA A 52 -0.32 -10.48 0.74
CA ALA A 52 0.19 -11.03 -0.50
C ALA A 52 1.34 -10.17 -1.05
N TRP A 53 2.38 -10.81 -1.60
CA TRP A 53 3.57 -10.12 -2.09
C TRP A 53 3.24 -9.19 -3.27
N ASP A 54 2.30 -9.60 -4.12
CA ASP A 54 1.86 -8.95 -5.36
C ASP A 54 0.60 -8.08 -5.20
N SER A 55 0.05 -7.95 -3.98
CA SER A 55 -1.15 -7.13 -3.77
C SER A 55 -0.87 -5.64 -3.97
N PRO A 56 -1.88 -4.86 -4.40
CA PRO A 56 -1.75 -3.43 -4.65
C PRO A 56 -1.15 -2.66 -3.48
N ILE A 57 -0.39 -1.61 -3.81
CA ILE A 57 0.22 -0.69 -2.83
C ILE A 57 -0.37 0.72 -2.96
N LEU A 58 -0.23 1.49 -1.87
CA LEU A 58 -0.43 2.92 -1.79
C LEU A 58 0.66 3.51 -0.90
N ILE A 59 1.18 4.69 -1.25
CA ILE A 59 2.26 5.35 -0.52
C ILE A 59 1.74 6.64 0.12
N ARG A 60 2.08 6.86 1.39
CA ARG A 60 1.79 8.12 2.10
C ARG A 60 3.08 8.71 2.63
N ILE A 61 3.27 10.00 2.40
CA ILE A 61 4.47 10.75 2.78
C ILE A 61 4.07 11.84 3.76
N PHE A 62 4.79 11.95 4.87
CA PHE A 62 4.62 12.97 5.90
C PHE A 62 5.93 13.73 6.07
N LYS A 63 5.97 14.97 5.55
CA LYS A 63 7.22 15.74 5.48
C LYS A 63 7.73 16.14 6.87
N SER A 64 6.83 16.59 7.76
CA SER A 64 7.22 17.04 9.11
C SER A 64 7.82 15.91 9.93
N GLU A 65 7.24 14.73 9.82
CA GLU A 65 7.66 13.51 10.52
C GLU A 65 8.86 12.84 9.83
N ALA A 66 9.16 13.24 8.60
CA ALA A 66 10.14 12.59 7.73
C ALA A 66 9.85 11.07 7.57
N GLU A 67 8.60 10.72 7.29
CA GLU A 67 8.13 9.35 7.19
C GLU A 67 7.47 9.07 5.84
N MET A 68 7.70 7.86 5.34
CA MET A 68 7.03 7.28 4.18
C MET A 68 6.38 5.97 4.58
N GLU A 69 5.07 5.91 4.53
CA GLU A 69 4.28 4.71 4.80
C GLU A 69 3.98 3.98 3.50
N ILE A 70 4.21 2.68 3.50
CA ILE A 70 3.75 1.78 2.45
C ILE A 70 2.57 1.01 2.98
N TRP A 71 1.47 1.07 2.26
CA TRP A 71 0.23 0.36 2.55
C TRP A 71 0.00 -0.69 1.48
N LYS A 72 -0.52 -1.85 1.85
CA LYS A 72 -0.88 -2.92 0.93
C LYS A 72 -2.35 -3.28 1.08
N GLN A 73 -2.99 -3.54 -0.06
CA GLN A 73 -4.37 -4.02 -0.07
C GLN A 73 -4.42 -5.47 0.37
N LYS A 74 -5.42 -5.81 1.19
CA LYS A 74 -5.72 -7.18 1.61
C LYS A 74 -7.01 -7.68 0.97
N ASP A 75 -7.39 -8.93 1.27
CA ASP A 75 -8.59 -9.60 0.71
C ASP A 75 -9.89 -8.87 1.05
N ASP A 76 -9.90 -8.05 2.10
CA ASP A 76 -11.04 -7.18 2.45
C ASP A 76 -11.19 -5.95 1.52
N GLY A 77 -10.32 -5.84 0.50
CA GLY A 77 -10.27 -4.72 -0.42
C GLY A 77 -9.75 -3.41 0.18
N ARG A 78 -9.26 -3.44 1.43
CA ARG A 78 -8.77 -2.28 2.17
C ARG A 78 -7.25 -2.26 2.25
N PHE A 79 -6.70 -1.07 2.33
CA PHE A 79 -5.27 -0.88 2.56
C PHE A 79 -4.94 -1.00 4.04
N HIS A 80 -3.90 -1.78 4.33
CA HIS A 80 -3.36 -1.98 5.67
C HIS A 80 -1.90 -1.56 5.68
N LEU A 81 -1.45 -0.92 6.77
CA LEU A 81 -0.09 -0.45 6.90
C LEU A 81 0.90 -1.63 6.85
N PHE A 82 1.69 -1.69 5.77
CA PHE A 82 2.79 -2.64 5.67
C PHE A 82 3.96 -2.22 6.56
N LYS A 83 4.55 -1.04 6.29
CA LYS A 83 5.71 -0.55 7.03
C LYS A 83 5.86 0.96 6.86
N THR A 84 6.42 1.62 7.88
CA THR A 84 6.86 3.00 7.81
C THR A 84 8.37 3.03 7.64
N TYR A 85 8.85 3.73 6.62
CA TYR A 85 10.26 3.96 6.34
C TYR A 85 10.63 5.39 6.67
N PRO A 86 11.74 5.65 7.37
CA PRO A 86 12.21 7.01 7.58
C PRO A 86 12.69 7.60 6.25
N ILE A 87 12.28 8.83 5.96
CA ILE A 87 12.82 9.63 4.86
C ILE A 87 14.17 10.16 5.31
N CYS A 88 15.23 9.75 4.62
CA CYS A 88 16.58 10.17 4.93
C CYS A 88 16.76 11.68 4.78
N ARG A 89 16.21 12.24 3.68
CA ARG A 89 16.20 13.68 3.43
C ARG A 89 15.13 14.06 2.40
N PHE A 90 14.46 15.16 2.64
CA PHE A 90 13.74 15.93 1.62
C PHE A 90 14.22 17.38 1.64
N SER A 91 13.95 18.14 0.57
CA SER A 91 14.34 19.53 0.48
C SER A 91 13.17 20.48 0.62
N GLY A 92 13.47 21.69 1.10
CA GLY A 92 12.50 22.76 1.24
C GLY A 92 11.83 22.78 2.61
N ARG A 93 10.65 23.41 2.66
CA ARG A 93 9.84 23.61 3.86
C ARG A 93 8.49 22.95 3.69
N LEU A 94 7.62 23.03 4.69
CA LEU A 94 6.22 22.70 4.54
C LEU A 94 5.56 23.65 3.54
N GLY A 95 4.74 23.09 2.65
CA GLY A 95 4.11 23.76 1.53
C GLY A 95 4.41 23.11 0.19
N PRO A 96 3.62 23.41 -0.86
CA PRO A 96 3.77 22.80 -2.17
C PRO A 96 5.01 23.29 -2.91
N LYS A 97 5.52 22.46 -3.82
CA LYS A 97 6.45 22.87 -4.85
C LYS A 97 5.73 23.80 -5.85
N ARG A 98 6.40 24.85 -6.32
CA ARG A 98 5.79 25.88 -7.18
C ARG A 98 6.48 26.05 -8.53
N ARG A 99 7.79 25.90 -8.59
CA ARG A 99 8.54 26.15 -9.82
C ARG A 99 9.78 25.27 -9.89
N GLU A 100 10.26 25.11 -11.08
CA GLU A 100 11.55 24.46 -11.30
C GLU A 100 12.66 25.16 -10.52
N GLY A 101 13.61 24.40 -10.00
CA GLY A 101 14.76 24.93 -9.25
C GLY A 101 14.45 25.49 -7.85
N ASP A 102 13.21 25.45 -7.36
CA ASP A 102 12.84 25.96 -6.02
C ASP A 102 13.30 25.06 -4.88
N ARG A 103 13.90 23.92 -5.19
CA ARG A 103 14.42 22.91 -4.24
C ARG A 103 13.37 22.47 -3.20
N GLN A 104 12.11 22.44 -3.61
CA GLN A 104 10.97 22.15 -2.75
C GLN A 104 10.39 20.77 -3.10
N ALA A 105 10.29 19.88 -2.12
CA ALA A 105 9.55 18.63 -2.25
C ALA A 105 8.03 18.95 -2.29
N PRO A 106 7.28 18.41 -3.27
CA PRO A 106 5.87 18.76 -3.46
C PRO A 106 4.96 18.15 -2.38
N GLU A 107 3.74 18.64 -2.32
CA GLU A 107 2.63 18.10 -1.53
C GLU A 107 1.42 17.97 -2.47
N GLY A 108 0.67 16.87 -2.34
CA GLY A 108 -0.49 16.59 -3.22
C GLY A 108 -0.73 15.10 -3.41
N PHE A 109 -1.63 14.80 -4.35
CA PHE A 109 -1.94 13.44 -4.79
C PHE A 109 -1.29 13.20 -6.14
N TYR A 110 -0.45 12.18 -6.22
CA TYR A 110 0.30 11.81 -7.41
C TYR A 110 0.03 10.36 -7.75
N THR A 111 0.30 9.99 -9.00
CA THR A 111 0.13 8.61 -9.48
C THR A 111 1.41 8.17 -10.15
N VAL A 112 1.81 6.94 -9.88
CA VAL A 112 2.99 6.30 -10.47
C VAL A 112 2.54 5.07 -11.22
N ALA A 113 2.82 5.04 -12.52
CA ALA A 113 2.69 3.87 -13.38
C ALA A 113 4.06 3.19 -13.55
N GLU A 114 4.07 2.01 -14.12
CA GLU A 114 5.29 1.19 -14.27
C GLU A 114 6.39 1.90 -15.08
N ASP A 115 6.04 2.66 -16.12
CA ASP A 115 6.95 3.42 -16.97
C ASP A 115 7.68 4.57 -16.24
N GLN A 116 7.21 4.94 -15.05
CA GLN A 116 7.86 5.92 -14.17
C GLN A 116 8.93 5.30 -13.26
N MET A 117 9.05 3.97 -13.24
CA MET A 117 10.12 3.26 -12.53
C MET A 117 11.46 3.45 -13.25
N ASN A 118 12.52 3.72 -12.49
CA ASN A 118 13.86 3.97 -13.04
C ASN A 118 14.88 3.01 -12.41
N PRO A 119 15.12 1.85 -13.02
CA PRO A 119 16.10 0.87 -12.57
C PRO A 119 17.56 1.32 -12.74
N TRP A 120 17.81 2.32 -13.58
CA TRP A 120 19.15 2.82 -13.93
C TRP A 120 19.49 4.14 -13.23
N SER A 121 18.88 4.36 -12.09
CA SER A 121 19.12 5.58 -11.31
C SER A 121 20.56 5.68 -10.82
N ARG A 122 21.16 6.88 -10.94
CA ARG A 122 22.48 7.18 -10.34
C ARG A 122 22.44 7.23 -8.80
N ARG A 123 21.26 7.12 -8.20
CA ARG A 123 20.98 7.14 -6.78
C ARG A 123 20.40 5.80 -6.32
N HIS A 124 21.09 4.72 -6.68
CA HIS A 124 20.65 3.33 -6.48
C HIS A 124 19.42 3.02 -7.34
N LEU A 125 18.21 3.04 -6.80
CA LEU A 125 16.95 2.90 -7.51
C LEU A 125 16.10 4.16 -7.34
N SER A 126 15.17 4.41 -8.27
CA SER A 126 14.22 5.50 -8.13
C SER A 126 12.95 5.29 -8.93
N PHE A 127 11.92 6.10 -8.63
CA PHE A 127 10.76 6.28 -9.49
C PHE A 127 10.29 7.73 -9.45
N ASN A 128 9.69 8.19 -10.55
CA ASN A 128 9.15 9.53 -10.68
C ASN A 128 7.74 9.56 -10.07
N ILE A 129 7.46 10.51 -9.18
CA ILE A 129 6.14 10.61 -8.54
C ILE A 129 5.05 11.21 -9.44
N GLY A 130 5.38 11.67 -10.65
CA GLY A 130 4.40 12.28 -11.56
C GLY A 130 4.14 13.77 -11.34
N TYR A 131 5.06 14.50 -10.67
CA TYR A 131 4.97 15.96 -10.58
C TYR A 131 5.35 16.64 -11.91
N PRO A 132 4.65 17.69 -12.39
CA PRO A 132 3.43 18.28 -11.83
C PRO A 132 2.17 17.51 -12.23
N ASN A 133 1.26 17.28 -11.27
CA ASN A 133 -0.05 16.69 -11.54
C ASN A 133 -1.02 17.72 -12.16
N THR A 134 -2.29 17.33 -12.36
CA THR A 134 -3.32 18.22 -12.92
C THR A 134 -3.58 19.45 -12.05
N PHE A 135 -3.60 19.28 -10.73
CA PHE A 135 -3.75 20.39 -9.77
C PHE A 135 -2.57 21.38 -9.87
N ASP A 136 -1.35 20.85 -9.90
CA ASP A 136 -0.14 21.68 -10.03
C ASP A 136 -0.14 22.51 -11.32
N ARG A 137 -0.50 21.86 -12.44
CA ARG A 137 -0.62 22.55 -13.74
C ARG A 137 -1.72 23.60 -13.75
N ALA A 138 -2.86 23.35 -13.10
CA ALA A 138 -3.93 24.34 -12.96
C ALA A 138 -3.48 25.59 -12.20
N HIS A 139 -2.54 25.43 -11.26
CA HIS A 139 -1.92 26.52 -10.51
C HIS A 139 -0.70 27.14 -11.20
N GLY A 140 -0.35 26.74 -12.43
CA GLY A 140 0.82 27.24 -13.15
C GLY A 140 2.17 26.83 -12.52
N ARG A 141 2.17 25.73 -11.77
CA ARG A 141 3.40 25.20 -11.17
C ARG A 141 4.24 24.51 -12.24
N THR A 142 5.57 24.64 -12.13
CA THR A 142 6.52 24.12 -13.11
C THR A 142 7.59 23.25 -12.47
N GLY A 143 8.32 22.53 -13.30
CA GLY A 143 9.35 21.57 -12.92
C GLY A 143 8.97 20.15 -13.31
N SER A 144 9.90 19.23 -13.09
CA SER A 144 9.73 17.82 -13.46
C SER A 144 10.68 16.96 -12.65
N LEU A 145 10.66 15.64 -12.88
CA LEU A 145 11.62 14.66 -12.34
C LEU A 145 11.76 14.73 -10.82
N ILE A 146 10.64 14.83 -10.13
CA ILE A 146 10.60 14.64 -8.67
C ILE A 146 10.56 13.15 -8.39
N MET A 147 11.60 12.65 -7.74
CA MET A 147 11.83 11.23 -7.54
C MET A 147 11.69 10.84 -6.07
N VAL A 148 11.29 9.61 -5.82
CA VAL A 148 11.70 8.84 -4.64
C VAL A 148 12.95 8.07 -5.06
N HIS A 149 14.06 8.17 -4.29
CA HIS A 149 15.36 7.58 -4.68
C HIS A 149 16.24 7.30 -3.47
N GLY A 150 17.29 6.49 -3.64
CA GLY A 150 18.30 6.22 -2.63
C GLY A 150 19.36 7.35 -2.50
N GLY A 151 20.41 7.10 -1.74
CA GLY A 151 21.59 7.95 -1.62
C GLY A 151 21.46 9.16 -0.70
N CYS A 152 20.45 9.21 0.17
CA CYS A 152 20.32 10.16 1.30
C CYS A 152 20.60 11.65 1.02
N SER A 153 20.48 12.14 -0.22
CA SER A 153 20.70 13.55 -0.55
C SER A 153 19.62 14.07 -1.49
N SER A 154 19.08 15.25 -1.23
CA SER A 154 17.96 15.80 -1.99
C SER A 154 18.16 17.28 -2.32
N ILE A 155 17.69 17.67 -3.51
CA ILE A 155 17.51 19.05 -3.96
C ILE A 155 16.09 19.31 -4.50
N GLY A 156 15.08 18.56 -3.97
CA GLY A 156 13.68 18.66 -4.37
C GLY A 156 12.93 17.32 -4.34
N CYS A 157 13.64 16.21 -4.24
CA CYS A 157 13.11 14.85 -4.22
C CYS A 157 12.90 14.33 -2.79
N TYR A 158 12.39 13.10 -2.68
CA TYR A 158 12.32 12.33 -1.43
C TYR A 158 13.46 11.30 -1.44
N ALA A 159 14.52 11.57 -0.68
CA ALA A 159 15.68 10.70 -0.60
C ALA A 159 15.55 9.71 0.55
N MET A 160 15.67 8.44 0.22
CA MET A 160 15.65 7.31 1.14
C MET A 160 17.09 6.78 1.34
N THR A 161 17.29 5.89 2.30
CA THR A 161 18.48 5.03 2.29
C THR A 161 18.41 4.04 1.12
N ASP A 162 19.55 3.48 0.71
CA ASP A 162 19.59 2.52 -0.38
C ASP A 162 18.78 1.25 -0.04
N GLU A 163 18.84 0.81 1.21
CA GLU A 163 18.07 -0.33 1.71
C GLU A 163 16.56 -0.04 1.69
N ALA A 164 16.16 1.16 2.11
CA ALA A 164 14.74 1.53 2.13
C ALA A 164 14.16 1.63 0.72
N VAL A 165 14.89 2.29 -0.22
CA VAL A 165 14.40 2.39 -1.60
C VAL A 165 14.43 1.03 -2.31
N GLN A 166 15.35 0.13 -1.93
CA GLN A 166 15.37 -1.24 -2.46
C GLN A 166 14.08 -1.99 -2.12
N ASP A 167 13.64 -1.93 -0.86
CA ASP A 167 12.37 -2.54 -0.44
C ASP A 167 11.17 -1.88 -1.13
N ILE A 168 11.12 -0.54 -1.15
CA ILE A 168 10.01 0.20 -1.75
C ILE A 168 9.91 -0.06 -3.25
N TYR A 169 11.05 -0.12 -3.96
CA TYR A 169 11.10 -0.44 -5.38
C TYR A 169 10.62 -1.87 -5.66
N ALA A 170 11.08 -2.85 -4.87
CA ALA A 170 10.62 -4.23 -4.99
C ALA A 170 9.11 -4.36 -4.76
N LEU A 171 8.56 -3.71 -3.70
CA LEU A 171 7.12 -3.69 -3.44
C LEU A 171 6.33 -3.05 -4.59
N SER A 172 6.87 -1.99 -5.21
CA SER A 172 6.22 -1.31 -6.35
C SER A 172 6.21 -2.21 -7.59
N ARG A 173 7.35 -2.82 -7.94
CA ARG A 173 7.46 -3.79 -9.03
C ARG A 173 6.51 -4.96 -8.82
N ASP A 174 6.54 -5.56 -7.64
CA ASP A 174 5.74 -6.74 -7.31
C ASP A 174 4.22 -6.43 -7.38
N ALA A 175 3.80 -5.20 -7.03
CA ALA A 175 2.42 -4.76 -7.19
C ALA A 175 2.02 -4.60 -8.67
N PHE A 176 2.92 -4.09 -9.53
CA PHE A 176 2.71 -4.03 -10.97
C PHE A 176 2.63 -5.45 -11.58
N ASP A 177 3.53 -6.34 -11.17
CA ASP A 177 3.50 -7.76 -11.59
C ASP A 177 2.18 -8.44 -11.16
N GLY A 178 1.58 -8.01 -10.04
CA GLY A 178 0.26 -8.42 -9.56
C GLY A 178 -0.93 -7.78 -10.28
N GLY A 179 -0.69 -6.92 -11.27
CA GLY A 179 -1.71 -6.32 -12.12
C GLY A 179 -2.18 -4.93 -11.67
N GLN A 180 -1.53 -4.29 -10.70
CA GLN A 180 -1.81 -2.88 -10.41
C GLN A 180 -1.29 -2.00 -11.55
N GLU A 181 -2.17 -1.30 -12.25
CA GLU A 181 -1.77 -0.43 -13.38
C GLU A 181 -0.99 0.81 -12.91
N ALA A 182 -1.36 1.37 -11.76
CA ALA A 182 -0.70 2.51 -11.14
C ALA A 182 -1.00 2.55 -9.63
N PHE A 183 -0.10 3.13 -8.84
CA PHE A 183 -0.34 3.36 -7.41
C PHE A 183 -0.37 4.85 -7.07
N GLN A 184 -1.18 5.20 -6.08
CA GLN A 184 -1.29 6.57 -5.61
C GLN A 184 -0.22 6.90 -4.57
N ILE A 185 0.34 8.13 -4.67
CA ILE A 185 1.18 8.76 -3.64
C ILE A 185 0.41 9.93 -3.05
N GLN A 186 0.23 9.92 -1.74
CA GLN A 186 -0.38 10.98 -0.96
C GLN A 186 0.73 11.72 -0.18
N ALA A 187 1.20 12.85 -0.69
CA ALA A 187 2.26 13.63 -0.07
C ALA A 187 1.68 14.77 0.78
N TYR A 188 1.87 14.68 2.08
CA TYR A 188 1.31 15.60 3.08
C TYR A 188 2.41 16.42 3.78
N PRO A 189 2.07 17.64 4.25
CA PRO A 189 3.00 18.45 5.04
C PRO A 189 3.33 17.81 6.39
N PHE A 190 2.35 17.18 7.02
CA PHE A 190 2.38 16.54 8.33
C PHE A 190 1.19 15.57 8.43
N ARG A 191 1.11 14.76 9.50
CA ARG A 191 -0.09 13.99 9.82
C ARG A 191 -1.23 14.95 10.10
N MET A 192 -2.26 14.97 9.23
CA MET A 192 -3.27 16.04 9.15
C MET A 192 -4.38 15.85 10.20
N THR A 193 -4.00 15.54 11.44
CA THR A 193 -4.92 15.51 12.58
C THR A 193 -5.46 16.92 12.86
N ASP A 194 -6.62 17.01 13.50
CA ASP A 194 -7.22 18.32 13.84
C ASP A 194 -6.29 19.15 14.72
N GLU A 195 -5.53 18.52 15.63
CA GLU A 195 -4.53 19.18 16.45
C GLU A 195 -3.40 19.80 15.61
N ASN A 196 -2.85 19.06 14.67
CA ASN A 196 -1.79 19.56 13.80
C ASN A 196 -2.30 20.63 12.84
N MET A 197 -3.51 20.48 12.32
CA MET A 197 -4.15 21.53 11.53
C MET A 197 -4.34 22.83 12.35
N ALA A 198 -4.77 22.72 13.59
CA ALA A 198 -4.93 23.88 14.47
C ALA A 198 -3.59 24.61 14.74
N LYS A 199 -2.48 23.86 14.94
CA LYS A 199 -1.13 24.46 15.09
C LYS A 199 -0.72 25.28 13.87
N HIS A 200 -1.16 24.90 12.67
CA HIS A 200 -0.81 25.52 11.41
C HIS A 200 -1.85 26.49 10.85
N ARG A 201 -2.90 26.83 11.62
CA ARG A 201 -4.06 27.62 11.17
C ARG A 201 -3.68 28.97 10.55
N LYS A 202 -2.58 29.59 10.97
CA LYS A 202 -2.12 30.89 10.45
C LYS A 202 -1.15 30.76 9.26
N ASN A 203 -0.87 29.54 8.80
CA ASN A 203 0.04 29.32 7.69
C ASN A 203 -0.64 29.74 6.37
N ARG A 204 0.12 30.36 5.49
CA ARG A 204 -0.37 30.79 4.16
C ARG A 204 -0.86 29.63 3.29
N TRP A 205 -0.51 28.39 3.59
CA TRP A 205 -0.92 27.18 2.87
C TRP A 205 -2.11 26.48 3.52
N PHE A 206 -2.71 27.08 4.55
CA PHE A 206 -3.75 26.42 5.32
C PHE A 206 -4.94 25.97 4.45
N ASP A 207 -5.42 26.82 3.52
CA ASP A 207 -6.54 26.48 2.64
C ASP A 207 -6.19 25.31 1.68
N PHE A 208 -4.95 25.27 1.18
CA PHE A 208 -4.46 24.14 0.40
C PHE A 208 -4.39 22.87 1.25
N TRP A 209 -3.91 22.98 2.47
CA TRP A 209 -3.85 21.84 3.40
C TRP A 209 -5.23 21.38 3.85
N ALA A 210 -6.19 22.29 4.04
CA ALA A 210 -7.58 21.92 4.30
C ALA A 210 -8.18 21.10 3.16
N ASN A 211 -7.83 21.42 1.91
CA ASN A 211 -8.25 20.63 0.76
C ASN A 211 -7.53 19.27 0.68
N LEU A 212 -6.23 19.20 1.00
CA LEU A 212 -5.52 17.92 1.12
C LEU A 212 -6.12 17.03 2.21
N LYS A 213 -6.55 17.66 3.33
CA LYS A 213 -7.15 16.95 4.46
C LYS A 213 -8.42 16.18 4.07
N GLU A 214 -9.18 16.63 3.09
CA GLU A 214 -10.35 15.89 2.61
C GLU A 214 -9.97 14.45 2.18
N GLY A 215 -8.88 14.29 1.44
CA GLY A 215 -8.39 12.98 1.01
C GLY A 215 -7.68 12.20 2.14
N TYR A 216 -6.98 12.92 3.03
CA TYR A 216 -6.41 12.33 4.23
C TYR A 216 -7.48 11.69 5.11
N ASP A 217 -8.54 12.44 5.46
CA ASP A 217 -9.63 11.97 6.30
C ASP A 217 -10.42 10.83 5.65
N TYR A 218 -10.60 10.89 4.32
CA TYR A 218 -11.22 9.79 3.58
C TYR A 218 -10.42 8.50 3.76
N PHE A 219 -9.10 8.54 3.57
CA PHE A 219 -8.26 7.36 3.74
C PHE A 219 -8.23 6.86 5.19
N GLU A 220 -8.04 7.75 6.18
CA GLU A 220 -8.08 7.39 7.61
C GLU A 220 -9.39 6.72 8.00
N THR A 221 -10.50 7.18 7.43
CA THR A 221 -11.82 6.66 7.76
C THR A 221 -12.12 5.34 7.06
N THR A 222 -11.65 5.17 5.82
CA THR A 222 -12.10 4.07 4.97
C THR A 222 -11.03 3.02 4.69
N HIS A 223 -9.77 3.36 4.81
CA HIS A 223 -8.65 2.58 4.29
C HIS A 223 -8.77 2.24 2.79
N LEU A 224 -9.47 3.09 2.03
CA LEU A 224 -9.57 3.01 0.58
C LEU A 224 -8.80 4.16 -0.06
N GLU A 225 -8.27 3.91 -1.25
CA GLU A 225 -7.69 4.96 -2.08
C GLU A 225 -8.76 5.99 -2.43
N PRO A 226 -8.56 7.29 -2.12
CA PRO A 226 -9.49 8.32 -2.52
C PRO A 226 -9.48 8.50 -4.04
N LYS A 227 -10.67 8.52 -4.67
CA LYS A 227 -10.81 9.04 -6.02
C LYS A 227 -10.51 10.54 -5.99
N VAL A 228 -9.58 11.00 -6.81
CA VAL A 228 -9.12 12.39 -6.84
C VAL A 228 -9.31 12.98 -8.23
N ASP A 229 -10.22 13.94 -8.34
CA ASP A 229 -10.41 14.78 -9.52
C ASP A 229 -9.89 16.19 -9.22
N VAL A 230 -9.79 17.05 -10.25
CA VAL A 230 -9.36 18.45 -10.11
C VAL A 230 -10.28 19.34 -10.93
N CYS A 231 -10.96 20.28 -10.29
CA CYS A 231 -11.75 21.34 -10.91
C CYS A 231 -11.79 22.57 -9.99
N GLY A 232 -12.03 23.75 -10.51
CA GLY A 232 -11.98 24.99 -9.73
C GLY A 232 -10.62 25.23 -9.05
N LYS A 233 -9.54 24.69 -9.61
CA LYS A 233 -8.18 24.68 -9.01
C LYS A 233 -8.14 24.04 -7.62
N ARG A 234 -9.00 23.06 -7.35
CA ARG A 234 -9.05 22.31 -6.09
C ARG A 234 -9.11 20.81 -6.35
N TYR A 235 -8.62 20.04 -5.43
CA TYR A 235 -8.90 18.61 -5.42
C TYR A 235 -10.37 18.38 -5.05
N LEU A 236 -11.04 17.57 -5.84
CA LEU A 236 -12.38 17.07 -5.58
C LEU A 236 -12.25 15.59 -5.17
N ILE A 237 -12.51 15.31 -3.91
CA ILE A 237 -12.27 13.99 -3.32
C ILE A 237 -13.56 13.17 -3.32
N ASN A 238 -13.45 11.92 -3.77
CA ASN A 238 -14.49 10.89 -3.69
C ASN A 238 -15.85 11.38 -4.18
N ALA A 239 -15.87 11.89 -5.42
CA ALA A 239 -17.07 12.39 -6.10
C ALA A 239 -17.32 11.67 -7.43
N ALA A 240 -18.58 11.64 -7.85
CA ALA A 240 -18.99 11.22 -9.18
C ALA A 240 -19.75 12.36 -9.85
N PHE A 241 -19.38 12.69 -11.07
CA PHE A 241 -20.11 13.66 -11.87
C PHE A 241 -21.48 13.11 -12.23
N LYS A 242 -22.49 13.99 -12.35
CA LYS A 242 -23.86 13.58 -12.73
C LYS A 242 -23.94 13.18 -14.19
N ASP A 243 -23.12 13.83 -15.01
CA ASP A 243 -22.88 13.49 -16.39
C ASP A 243 -21.52 12.82 -16.48
N GLU A 244 -21.49 11.54 -16.86
CA GLU A 244 -20.27 10.73 -16.95
C GLU A 244 -19.34 11.21 -18.06
N ASP A 245 -19.90 11.86 -19.10
CA ASP A 245 -19.17 12.41 -20.24
C ASP A 245 -18.75 13.88 -20.01
N ALA A 246 -19.00 14.43 -18.81
CA ALA A 246 -18.66 15.81 -18.51
C ALA A 246 -17.14 16.06 -18.66
N GLU A 247 -16.77 16.98 -19.52
CA GLU A 247 -15.39 17.44 -19.65
C GLU A 247 -14.99 18.25 -18.41
N VAL A 248 -14.02 17.75 -17.65
CA VAL A 248 -13.54 18.38 -16.43
C VAL A 248 -12.34 19.28 -16.72
N ASP A 249 -12.58 20.60 -16.75
CA ASP A 249 -11.48 21.57 -16.83
C ASP A 249 -10.97 21.88 -15.41
N PRO A 250 -9.71 21.59 -15.10
CA PRO A 250 -9.15 21.79 -13.76
C PRO A 250 -9.13 23.25 -13.30
N ARG A 251 -9.32 24.22 -14.21
CA ARG A 251 -9.32 25.65 -13.92
C ARG A 251 -10.73 26.25 -13.78
N LYS A 252 -11.74 25.57 -14.29
CA LYS A 252 -13.14 26.00 -14.24
C LYS A 252 -13.89 25.34 -13.10
N ASP A 253 -15.04 25.88 -12.75
CA ASP A 253 -15.92 25.28 -11.76
C ASP A 253 -16.24 23.83 -12.09
N CYS A 254 -16.42 23.03 -11.04
CA CYS A 254 -16.72 21.62 -11.20
C CYS A 254 -18.07 21.42 -11.90
N PRO A 255 -18.18 20.50 -12.87
CA PRO A 255 -19.47 20.02 -13.33
C PRO A 255 -20.34 19.53 -12.16
N ALA A 256 -21.64 19.47 -12.34
CA ALA A 256 -22.53 19.00 -11.29
C ALA A 256 -22.12 17.58 -10.84
N TYR A 257 -21.88 17.38 -9.56
CA TYR A 257 -21.41 16.13 -8.99
C TYR A 257 -22.20 15.74 -7.73
N ARG A 258 -22.04 14.51 -7.31
CA ARG A 258 -22.46 14.00 -5.98
C ARG A 258 -21.26 13.42 -5.24
N ARG A 259 -21.19 13.59 -3.94
CA ARG A 259 -20.20 12.88 -3.12
C ARG A 259 -20.60 11.41 -3.05
N LEU A 260 -19.61 10.53 -3.17
CA LEU A 260 -19.82 9.10 -2.98
C LEU A 260 -19.94 8.77 -1.49
N PRO A 261 -20.65 7.71 -1.12
CA PRO A 261 -20.76 7.29 0.27
C PRO A 261 -19.38 7.02 0.88
N VAL A 262 -19.19 7.42 2.13
CA VAL A 262 -18.02 7.07 2.93
C VAL A 262 -18.40 5.88 3.79
N ILE A 263 -17.75 4.73 3.55
CA ILE A 263 -17.96 3.50 4.30
C ILE A 263 -16.78 3.33 5.26
N PRO A 264 -16.96 3.61 6.57
CA PRO A 264 -15.87 3.52 7.52
C PRO A 264 -15.26 2.12 7.58
N TYR A 265 -13.94 2.08 7.76
CA TYR A 265 -13.25 0.84 8.09
C TYR A 265 -13.58 0.47 9.53
N THR A 266 -14.29 -0.63 9.70
CA THR A 266 -14.45 -1.28 11.00
C THR A 266 -13.51 -2.47 11.03
N LYS A 267 -12.51 -2.43 11.87
CA LYS A 267 -11.68 -3.60 12.14
C LYS A 267 -12.60 -4.68 12.65
N SER A 268 -12.95 -5.67 11.80
CA SER A 268 -13.69 -6.84 12.29
C SER A 268 -12.84 -7.45 13.40
N LEU A 269 -13.39 -7.51 14.61
CA LEU A 269 -12.87 -8.42 15.59
C LEU A 269 -12.98 -9.79 14.93
N GLN A 270 -11.84 -10.34 14.49
CA GLN A 270 -11.79 -11.75 14.18
C GLN A 270 -12.14 -12.45 15.50
N VAL A 271 -13.40 -12.82 15.64
CA VAL A 271 -13.80 -13.81 16.63
C VAL A 271 -13.00 -15.03 16.21
N ALA A 272 -11.95 -15.34 16.99
CA ALA A 272 -11.20 -16.56 16.80
C ALA A 272 -12.23 -17.67 16.64
N ALA A 273 -12.19 -18.36 15.50
CA ALA A 273 -13.06 -19.52 15.31
C ALA A 273 -12.93 -20.37 16.58
N PRO A 274 -14.03 -20.82 17.19
CA PRO A 274 -13.94 -21.63 18.39
C PRO A 274 -12.97 -22.77 18.08
N ILE A 275 -11.91 -22.87 18.86
CA ILE A 275 -10.92 -23.94 18.74
C ILE A 275 -11.74 -25.22 18.85
N GLY A 276 -11.91 -25.91 17.73
CA GLY A 276 -12.55 -27.22 17.72
C GLY A 276 -11.83 -28.11 18.74
N PRO A 277 -12.50 -29.09 19.35
CA PRO A 277 -11.86 -29.98 20.30
C PRO A 277 -10.59 -30.55 19.64
N PRO A 278 -9.48 -30.70 20.40
CA PRO A 278 -8.23 -31.22 19.86
C PRO A 278 -8.50 -32.56 19.19
N PRO A 279 -7.83 -32.87 18.05
CA PRO A 279 -7.98 -34.15 17.41
C PRO A 279 -7.65 -35.25 18.43
N THR A 280 -8.61 -36.15 18.63
CA THR A 280 -8.42 -37.36 19.46
C THR A 280 -7.21 -38.13 18.95
N PRO A 281 -6.30 -38.57 19.82
CA PRO A 281 -5.16 -39.37 19.39
C PRO A 281 -5.67 -40.62 18.68
N LEU A 282 -5.10 -40.91 17.51
CA LEU A 282 -5.28 -42.15 16.77
C LEU A 282 -4.86 -43.33 17.64
N GLY A 283 -5.82 -43.95 18.25
CA GLY A 283 -5.71 -45.23 18.93
C GLY A 283 -6.90 -46.08 18.64
N GLU A 284 -6.62 -47.20 17.99
CA GLU A 284 -7.52 -48.34 17.77
C GLU A 284 -8.49 -48.30 16.57
N ALA A 285 -7.95 -48.63 15.41
CA ALA A 285 -8.65 -49.38 14.40
C ALA A 285 -8.88 -50.82 14.91
N PHE A 286 -10.13 -51.24 15.06
CA PHE A 286 -10.63 -52.59 14.67
C PHE A 286 -12.06 -52.77 15.18
N GLY A 287 -12.97 -53.10 14.25
CA GLY A 287 -14.18 -53.82 14.63
C GLY A 287 -15.54 -53.29 14.14
N LEU A 288 -15.93 -53.74 12.90
CA LEU A 288 -17.27 -54.20 12.53
C LEU A 288 -18.51 -53.27 12.50
N ALA A 289 -18.91 -53.04 11.27
CA ALA A 289 -20.25 -52.93 10.66
C ALA A 289 -21.51 -52.93 11.53
N PHE A 290 -22.41 -52.04 11.18
CA PHE A 290 -23.85 -52.18 10.83
C PHE A 290 -24.66 -50.95 11.27
N GLY A 291 -25.47 -50.46 10.33
CA GLY A 291 -26.69 -49.70 10.70
C GLY A 291 -26.81 -48.28 10.17
N LYS A 292 -27.37 -48.15 8.98
CA LYS A 292 -27.93 -46.90 8.42
C LYS A 292 -28.95 -46.29 9.36
N LYS A 293 -28.85 -45.01 9.69
CA LYS A 293 -29.97 -44.10 9.94
C LYS A 293 -29.57 -42.68 9.58
N GLU A 294 -30.29 -42.12 8.61
CA GLU A 294 -30.20 -40.72 8.25
C GLU A 294 -30.86 -39.85 9.33
N PRO A 295 -30.33 -38.69 9.71
CA PRO A 295 -31.07 -37.71 10.51
C PRO A 295 -31.88 -36.76 9.62
N THR A 296 -33.17 -36.75 9.80
CA THR A 296 -34.15 -35.78 9.28
C THR A 296 -33.92 -34.40 9.86
N TYR A 297 -33.66 -33.43 8.96
CA TYR A 297 -33.64 -32.02 9.35
C TYR A 297 -35.05 -31.46 9.40
N HIS A 298 -35.51 -31.04 10.60
CA HIS A 298 -36.70 -30.21 10.76
C HIS A 298 -36.35 -28.73 10.46
N MET A 299 -36.96 -28.17 9.41
CA MET A 299 -37.01 -26.75 9.15
C MET A 299 -37.90 -26.06 10.19
N PHE A 300 -37.34 -25.13 10.95
CA PHE A 300 -38.16 -24.21 11.75
C PHE A 300 -38.58 -23.03 10.87
N SER A 301 -39.90 -22.89 10.68
CA SER A 301 -40.53 -21.75 10.02
C SER A 301 -40.57 -20.54 10.96
N LEU A 302 -40.09 -19.41 10.46
CA LEU A 302 -40.27 -18.11 11.12
C LEU A 302 -41.67 -17.57 10.84
N GLY A 303 -42.46 -17.39 11.88
CA GLY A 303 -43.75 -16.71 11.85
C GLY A 303 -43.62 -15.18 11.78
N PRO A 304 -44.67 -14.46 11.39
CA PRO A 304 -44.61 -13.07 10.95
C PRO A 304 -44.53 -12.05 12.10
N ALA A 305 -43.83 -10.94 11.80
CA ALA A 305 -43.65 -9.78 12.65
C ALA A 305 -44.99 -9.05 12.90
N VAL A 306 -45.28 -8.77 14.18
CA VAL A 306 -46.40 -7.92 14.61
C VAL A 306 -45.92 -6.48 14.70
N THR A 307 -46.50 -5.61 13.87
CA THR A 307 -46.44 -4.15 13.99
C THR A 307 -47.29 -3.71 15.19
N ARG A 308 -46.74 -2.82 16.04
CA ARG A 308 -47.53 -1.95 16.92
C ARG A 308 -47.06 -0.51 16.82
N ASN A 309 -48.01 0.31 16.38
CA ASN A 309 -48.01 1.77 16.53
C ASN A 309 -48.05 2.16 18.01
N ASN A 310 -47.25 3.15 18.36
CA ASN A 310 -47.65 4.43 18.99
C ASN A 310 -46.47 5.39 18.97
#